data_d22326e561b0b1e038944bcf764bd89e
#
_entry.id   d22326e561b0b1e038944bcf764bd89e
#
_cell.length_a   1.000
_cell.length_b   1.000
_cell.length_c   1.000
_cell.angle_alpha   90.00
_cell.angle_beta   90.00
_cell.angle_gamma   90.00
#
_symmetry.space_group_name_H-M   'P 1'
#
loop_
_entity.id
_entity.type
_entity.pdbx_description
1 polymer ?
#
loop_
_entity_poly.entity_id
_entity_poly.type
_entity_poly.pdbx_seq_one_letter_code
_entity_poly.pdbx_strand_id
1 'polypeptide(L)'
;MRTWADEAATEETQQETITPEEESTEATGEETTEETGEITEETEETEPIEEETVPEEIPEEAIIEESEDGRFFPDYTLDDYADVMYGDGTIKNNGCSVCCMAVAATYLTGHQYYPDELAKWFGSKANNNVDRLRYMANALHLPMTEAENYNFVKEALWEGKIVIQLMNGKSLFTKSQHFILLKGFNEDGRIMVYDPSNTNRSSWRLAQGFEDGFSTDEICWGYDGAFILDPDAMPGDPFIYEEPVREYVEPRYDGLTLTEDETKLLAKLIYVEARGECEDGQQAIAEVVLNRYTSGLFGTSLTAMINDEDAFVPQKLLKEAKPGQAQYEAIDRALYGPYVLPKEVMFYGRVRTTDSVWGEIGRHIFCYPRGYLTQEAN
;
A
#
# COMPACT_ATOMS: atom_id res chain seq x y z
N MET A 1 10.11 -29.87 27.78
CA MET A 1 9.73 -28.87 26.80
C MET A 1 9.96 -29.47 25.43
N ARG A 2 8.92 -29.80 24.70
CA ARG A 2 9.07 -30.32 23.32
C ARG A 2 9.03 -29.18 22.37
N THR A 3 10.08 -29.07 21.57
CA THR A 3 10.31 -28.03 20.59
C THR A 3 9.39 -28.20 19.38
N TRP A 4 8.89 -27.09 18.85
CA TRP A 4 8.01 -26.96 17.70
C TRP A 4 8.70 -27.17 16.34
N ALA A 5 9.93 -27.72 16.32
CA ALA A 5 10.73 -27.90 15.14
C ALA A 5 10.52 -29.24 14.40
N ASP A 6 9.81 -30.21 14.97
CA ASP A 6 9.83 -31.61 14.47
C ASP A 6 8.64 -32.03 13.58
N GLU A 7 7.71 -31.15 13.22
CA GLU A 7 6.56 -31.55 12.37
C GLU A 7 6.50 -30.92 10.97
N ALA A 8 7.55 -30.24 10.53
CA ALA A 8 7.58 -29.61 9.20
C ALA A 8 8.53 -30.30 8.18
N ALA A 9 8.96 -31.51 8.43
CA ALA A 9 9.88 -32.23 7.56
C ALA A 9 9.34 -33.64 7.19
N THR A 10 8.29 -33.72 6.37
CA THR A 10 8.01 -34.88 5.51
C THR A 10 6.88 -34.55 4.52
N GLU A 11 7.22 -33.89 3.44
CA GLU A 11 6.61 -34.06 2.12
C GLU A 11 7.70 -33.80 1.07
N GLU A 12 8.46 -34.83 0.77
CA GLU A 12 9.27 -34.92 -0.45
C GLU A 12 8.34 -35.03 -1.65
N THR A 13 8.20 -33.97 -2.42
CA THR A 13 7.61 -34.02 -3.74
C THR A 13 8.72 -34.38 -4.73
N GLN A 14 8.63 -35.58 -5.32
CA GLN A 14 9.46 -36.04 -6.43
C GLN A 14 9.29 -35.11 -7.63
N GLN A 15 10.37 -34.44 -8.03
CA GLN A 15 10.48 -33.79 -9.32
C GLN A 15 10.88 -34.84 -10.36
N GLU A 16 9.97 -35.18 -11.26
CA GLU A 16 10.31 -35.87 -12.51
C GLU A 16 10.94 -34.88 -13.48
N THR A 17 12.19 -35.15 -13.80
CA THR A 17 12.95 -34.51 -14.88
C THR A 17 12.50 -35.07 -16.20
N ILE A 18 11.93 -34.26 -17.09
CA ILE A 18 11.70 -34.60 -18.51
C ILE A 18 12.77 -33.86 -19.32
N THR A 19 13.67 -34.62 -19.93
CA THR A 19 14.61 -34.17 -20.95
C THR A 19 13.93 -34.19 -22.33
N PRO A 20 14.24 -33.25 -23.25
CA PRO A 20 13.72 -33.28 -24.61
C PRO A 20 14.59 -34.14 -25.50
N GLU A 21 14.00 -35.09 -26.24
CA GLU A 21 14.61 -35.74 -27.39
C GLU A 21 14.15 -35.01 -28.67
N GLU A 22 15.13 -34.64 -29.47
CA GLU A 22 15.00 -34.31 -30.88
C GLU A 22 14.83 -35.57 -31.68
N GLU A 23 13.92 -35.63 -32.66
CA GLU A 23 14.17 -36.30 -33.90
C GLU A 23 13.28 -35.80 -35.06
N SER A 24 13.91 -35.77 -36.21
CA SER A 24 13.57 -35.15 -37.48
C SER A 24 12.92 -36.12 -38.46
N THR A 25 12.36 -35.51 -39.55
CA THR A 25 12.12 -36.03 -40.91
C THR A 25 10.95 -37.06 -41.06
N GLU A 26 10.09 -36.99 -42.03
CA GLU A 26 10.17 -36.76 -43.49
C GLU A 26 8.77 -36.66 -44.11
N ALA A 27 8.70 -36.03 -45.26
CA ALA A 27 7.52 -35.81 -46.08
C ALA A 27 7.11 -37.06 -46.86
N THR A 28 5.80 -37.27 -47.07
CA THR A 28 5.26 -37.81 -48.32
C THR A 28 3.82 -37.33 -48.52
N GLY A 29 3.57 -36.78 -49.70
CA GLY A 29 2.26 -36.34 -50.14
C GLY A 29 1.41 -37.51 -50.63
N GLU A 30 0.11 -37.27 -50.68
CA GLU A 30 -0.77 -37.84 -51.72
C GLU A 30 -2.06 -37.01 -51.82
N GLU A 31 -2.44 -36.78 -53.03
CA GLU A 31 -3.59 -36.05 -53.57
C GLU A 31 -4.95 -36.68 -53.30
N THR A 32 -5.94 -35.86 -53.54
CA THR A 32 -7.34 -36.08 -54.01
C THR A 32 -8.38 -35.92 -52.88
N THR A 33 -9.46 -35.19 -53.00
CA THR A 33 -10.38 -34.87 -54.10
C THR A 33 -11.28 -33.70 -53.65
N GLU A 34 -11.69 -32.89 -54.62
CA GLU A 34 -12.66 -31.81 -54.51
C GLU A 34 -14.04 -32.31 -54.08
N GLU A 35 -14.64 -31.66 -53.09
CA GLU A 35 -16.12 -31.61 -52.94
C GLU A 35 -16.56 -30.17 -52.73
N THR A 36 -17.19 -29.63 -53.76
CA THR A 36 -17.80 -28.29 -53.80
C THR A 36 -19.05 -28.27 -52.94
N GLY A 37 -18.95 -27.61 -51.79
CA GLY A 37 -20.10 -27.19 -51.00
C GLY A 37 -20.31 -25.70 -51.13
N GLU A 38 -21.41 -25.28 -51.74
CA GLU A 38 -21.87 -23.88 -51.74
C GLU A 38 -22.11 -23.41 -50.31
N ILE A 39 -21.28 -22.46 -49.86
CA ILE A 39 -21.53 -21.71 -48.64
C ILE A 39 -22.22 -20.42 -49.08
N THR A 40 -23.51 -20.29 -48.76
CA THR A 40 -24.26 -19.06 -48.83
C THR A 40 -23.66 -18.08 -47.83
N GLU A 41 -23.08 -16.97 -48.33
CA GLU A 41 -22.70 -15.83 -47.54
C GLU A 41 -24.00 -15.15 -46.98
N GLU A 42 -24.30 -15.38 -45.72
CA GLU A 42 -25.12 -14.43 -44.96
C GLU A 42 -24.22 -13.24 -44.61
N THR A 43 -24.40 -12.16 -45.33
CA THR A 43 -23.86 -10.83 -44.95
C THR A 43 -24.63 -10.37 -43.73
N GLU A 44 -24.05 -10.52 -42.54
CA GLU A 44 -24.41 -9.71 -41.38
C GLU A 44 -24.09 -8.24 -41.72
N GLU A 45 -25.13 -7.44 -41.91
CA GLU A 45 -25.03 -5.99 -41.90
C GLU A 45 -24.56 -5.56 -40.51
N THR A 46 -23.24 -5.29 -40.39
CA THR A 46 -22.71 -4.53 -39.25
C THR A 46 -23.23 -3.10 -39.35
N GLU A 47 -24.13 -2.73 -38.44
CA GLU A 47 -24.50 -1.33 -38.24
C GLU A 47 -23.20 -0.53 -38.03
N PRO A 48 -23.06 0.66 -38.65
CA PRO A 48 -21.88 1.49 -38.43
C PRO A 48 -21.84 1.89 -36.96
N ILE A 49 -20.71 1.60 -36.31
CA ILE A 49 -20.37 2.16 -35.01
C ILE A 49 -20.38 3.68 -35.24
N GLU A 50 -21.39 4.38 -34.67
CA GLU A 50 -21.38 5.83 -34.62
C GLU A 50 -20.05 6.24 -33.95
N GLU A 51 -19.13 6.83 -34.71
CA GLU A 51 -18.03 7.60 -34.18
C GLU A 51 -18.63 8.73 -33.35
N GLU A 52 -18.68 8.57 -32.01
CA GLU A 52 -18.98 9.70 -31.14
C GLU A 52 -17.96 10.80 -31.47
N THR A 53 -18.45 11.82 -32.15
CA THR A 53 -17.68 13.02 -32.46
C THR A 53 -17.29 13.66 -31.13
N VAL A 54 -16.01 13.55 -30.78
CA VAL A 54 -15.40 14.32 -29.68
C VAL A 54 -15.74 15.79 -29.93
N PRO A 55 -16.26 16.52 -28.92
CA PRO A 55 -16.52 17.95 -29.10
C PRO A 55 -15.25 18.65 -29.60
N GLU A 56 -15.35 19.51 -30.62
CA GLU A 56 -14.22 20.22 -31.22
C GLU A 56 -13.59 21.27 -30.27
N GLU A 57 -14.31 21.65 -29.18
CA GLU A 57 -13.85 22.65 -28.22
C GLU A 57 -13.86 22.01 -26.81
N ILE A 58 -12.73 22.16 -26.10
CA ILE A 58 -12.59 21.72 -24.71
C ILE A 58 -13.48 22.62 -23.84
N PRO A 59 -14.30 22.05 -22.96
CA PRO A 59 -15.10 22.87 -22.03
C PRO A 59 -14.19 23.75 -21.16
N GLU A 60 -14.61 24.99 -20.89
CA GLU A 60 -13.86 25.94 -20.07
C GLU A 60 -13.55 25.37 -18.66
N GLU A 61 -14.50 24.61 -18.09
CA GLU A 61 -14.35 23.90 -16.82
C GLU A 61 -13.29 22.80 -16.81
N ALA A 62 -12.93 22.27 -17.98
CA ALA A 62 -11.88 21.25 -18.14
C ALA A 62 -10.48 21.84 -18.32
N ILE A 63 -10.38 23.14 -18.57
CA ILE A 63 -9.12 23.86 -18.74
C ILE A 63 -8.60 24.28 -17.35
N ILE A 64 -7.34 23.93 -17.08
CA ILE A 64 -6.70 24.35 -15.83
C ILE A 64 -6.26 25.80 -15.98
N GLU A 65 -6.97 26.67 -15.31
CA GLU A 65 -6.51 28.04 -15.02
C GLU A 65 -6.05 28.15 -13.57
N GLU A 66 -5.23 29.16 -13.23
CA GLU A 66 -5.01 29.53 -11.84
C GLU A 66 -6.37 29.97 -11.27
N SER A 67 -6.95 29.14 -10.38
CA SER A 67 -8.30 29.34 -9.94
C SER A 67 -8.46 30.68 -9.17
N GLU A 68 -9.46 31.48 -9.53
CA GLU A 68 -9.81 32.72 -8.84
C GLU A 68 -10.18 32.48 -7.35
N ASP A 69 -10.54 31.24 -6.98
CA ASP A 69 -10.90 30.82 -5.61
C ASP A 69 -9.69 30.42 -4.74
N GLY A 70 -8.46 30.56 -5.26
CA GLY A 70 -7.22 30.31 -4.53
C GLY A 70 -6.83 28.84 -4.44
N ARG A 71 -7.50 27.93 -5.14
CA ARG A 71 -7.06 26.53 -5.25
C ARG A 71 -5.77 26.44 -6.05
N PHE A 72 -4.84 25.60 -5.62
CA PHE A 72 -3.54 25.41 -6.27
C PHE A 72 -3.05 23.98 -6.14
N PHE A 73 -2.17 23.57 -7.05
CA PHE A 73 -1.50 22.28 -7.02
C PHE A 73 -0.09 22.47 -6.44
N PRO A 74 0.18 22.03 -5.18
CA PRO A 74 1.53 22.08 -4.63
C PRO A 74 2.51 21.24 -5.45
N ASP A 75 3.77 21.65 -5.47
CA ASP A 75 4.82 20.97 -6.23
C ASP A 75 5.76 20.19 -5.31
N TYR A 76 5.31 19.04 -4.81
CA TYR A 76 6.10 18.13 -3.98
C TYR A 76 6.88 17.12 -4.83
N THR A 77 8.04 16.68 -4.34
CA THR A 77 8.81 15.61 -4.98
C THR A 77 9.12 14.48 -3.98
N LEU A 78 9.39 13.28 -4.52
CA LEU A 78 9.78 12.13 -3.70
C LEU A 78 11.08 12.39 -2.92
N ASP A 79 11.98 13.22 -3.47
CA ASP A 79 13.26 13.52 -2.85
C ASP A 79 13.14 14.51 -1.68
N ASP A 80 12.09 15.37 -1.67
CA ASP A 80 11.84 16.31 -0.57
C ASP A 80 11.50 15.59 0.75
N TYR A 81 10.98 14.35 0.65
CA TYR A 81 10.53 13.53 1.76
C TYR A 81 11.22 12.15 1.79
N ALA A 82 12.46 12.07 1.28
CA ALA A 82 13.13 10.82 0.94
C ALA A 82 13.20 9.81 2.08
N ASP A 83 13.43 10.26 3.31
CA ASP A 83 13.66 9.43 4.50
C ASP A 83 12.39 9.18 5.32
N VAL A 84 11.26 9.79 4.95
CA VAL A 84 9.98 9.61 5.65
C VAL A 84 9.43 8.21 5.37
N MET A 85 9.10 7.47 6.42
CA MET A 85 8.50 6.13 6.31
C MET A 85 7.12 6.19 5.69
N TYR A 86 6.85 5.25 4.75
CA TYR A 86 5.54 5.08 4.13
C TYR A 86 5.32 3.62 3.75
N GLY A 87 4.43 2.96 4.47
CA GLY A 87 4.17 1.53 4.32
C GLY A 87 5.39 0.69 4.71
N ASP A 88 5.85 -0.16 3.81
CA ASP A 88 7.01 -1.04 3.97
C ASP A 88 8.32 -0.43 3.44
N GLY A 89 8.33 0.86 3.14
CA GLY A 89 9.50 1.59 2.64
C GLY A 89 9.49 3.05 3.05
N THR A 90 10.06 3.91 2.21
CA THR A 90 10.06 5.35 2.38
C THR A 90 9.30 6.04 1.27
N ILE A 91 8.96 7.32 1.44
CA ILE A 91 8.32 8.14 0.39
C ILE A 91 9.17 8.10 -0.89
N LYS A 92 10.50 8.14 -0.79
CA LYS A 92 11.37 8.04 -1.97
C LYS A 92 11.09 6.81 -2.83
N ASN A 93 10.81 5.68 -2.21
CA ASN A 93 10.65 4.39 -2.91
C ASN A 93 9.19 4.02 -3.21
N ASN A 94 8.26 4.43 -2.32
CA ASN A 94 6.86 3.99 -2.35
C ASN A 94 5.87 5.15 -2.38
N GLY A 95 6.32 6.39 -2.27
CA GLY A 95 5.49 7.55 -1.94
C GLY A 95 4.79 8.25 -3.10
N CYS A 96 4.87 7.74 -4.34
CA CYS A 96 4.18 8.41 -5.47
C CYS A 96 2.68 8.61 -5.20
N SER A 97 2.01 7.63 -4.57
CA SER A 97 0.58 7.72 -4.24
C SER A 97 0.28 8.78 -3.18
N VAL A 98 1.08 8.85 -2.10
CA VAL A 98 0.85 9.85 -1.03
C VAL A 98 1.17 11.27 -1.50
N CYS A 99 2.18 11.46 -2.36
CA CYS A 99 2.44 12.75 -2.97
C CYS A 99 1.28 13.20 -3.89
N CYS A 100 0.77 12.30 -4.74
CA CYS A 100 -0.42 12.60 -5.56
C CYS A 100 -1.65 12.92 -4.69
N MET A 101 -1.87 12.17 -3.60
CA MET A 101 -2.98 12.45 -2.69
C MET A 101 -2.81 13.79 -1.97
N ALA A 102 -1.61 14.14 -1.50
CA ALA A 102 -1.36 15.42 -0.84
C ALA A 102 -1.66 16.61 -1.77
N VAL A 103 -1.25 16.51 -3.04
CA VAL A 103 -1.55 17.52 -4.06
C VAL A 103 -3.05 17.60 -4.34
N ALA A 104 -3.71 16.45 -4.56
CA ALA A 104 -5.14 16.40 -4.82
C ALA A 104 -5.99 16.92 -3.65
N ALA A 105 -5.67 16.49 -2.42
CA ALA A 105 -6.37 16.93 -1.22
C ALA A 105 -6.20 18.43 -0.98
N THR A 106 -5.00 18.97 -1.22
CA THR A 106 -4.75 20.43 -1.13
C THR A 106 -5.60 21.20 -2.14
N TYR A 107 -5.60 20.75 -3.40
CA TYR A 107 -6.40 21.37 -4.45
C TYR A 107 -7.90 21.35 -4.13
N LEU A 108 -8.41 20.21 -3.68
CA LEU A 108 -9.84 20.04 -3.41
C LEU A 108 -10.33 20.81 -2.18
N THR A 109 -9.52 20.87 -1.14
CA THR A 109 -9.94 21.44 0.17
C THR A 109 -9.51 22.88 0.37
N GLY A 110 -8.51 23.37 -0.40
CA GLY A 110 -7.83 24.64 -0.12
C GLY A 110 -6.91 24.60 1.12
N HIS A 111 -6.90 23.50 1.89
CA HIS A 111 -6.00 23.29 3.01
C HIS A 111 -4.73 22.58 2.53
N GLN A 112 -3.57 23.13 2.87
CA GLN A 112 -2.29 22.54 2.44
C GLN A 112 -1.97 21.29 3.23
N TYR A 113 -2.07 20.11 2.57
CA TYR A 113 -1.62 18.82 3.08
C TYR A 113 -0.20 18.52 2.60
N TYR A 114 0.63 17.97 3.48
CA TYR A 114 1.99 17.57 3.14
C TYR A 114 2.12 16.04 3.05
N PRO A 115 2.99 15.54 2.13
CA PRO A 115 3.21 14.09 1.98
C PRO A 115 3.67 13.39 3.25
N ASP A 116 4.50 14.00 4.09
CA ASP A 116 4.98 13.44 5.35
C ASP A 116 3.88 13.36 6.42
N GLU A 117 2.97 14.35 6.47
CA GLU A 117 1.80 14.30 7.36
C GLU A 117 0.88 13.16 6.98
N LEU A 118 0.50 13.05 5.68
CA LEU A 118 -0.34 11.96 5.21
C LEU A 118 0.35 10.59 5.36
N ALA A 119 1.66 10.52 5.17
CA ALA A 119 2.43 9.32 5.42
C ALA A 119 2.41 8.91 6.89
N LYS A 120 2.57 9.88 7.79
CA LYS A 120 2.50 9.67 9.24
C LYS A 120 1.12 9.17 9.66
N TRP A 121 0.05 9.78 9.18
CA TRP A 121 -1.32 9.44 9.60
C TRP A 121 -1.84 8.14 8.99
N PHE A 122 -1.49 7.87 7.73
CA PHE A 122 -2.14 6.85 6.93
C PHE A 122 -1.21 5.78 6.34
N GLY A 123 0.10 5.94 6.42
CA GLY A 123 1.05 5.07 5.75
C GLY A 123 1.00 3.62 6.23
N SER A 124 0.62 3.38 7.48
CA SER A 124 0.47 2.04 8.07
C SER A 124 -0.94 1.43 7.91
N LYS A 125 -1.94 2.22 7.45
CA LYS A 125 -3.35 1.82 7.46
C LYS A 125 -3.74 0.74 6.44
N ALA A 126 -2.87 0.47 5.46
CA ALA A 126 -3.10 -0.59 4.48
C ALA A 126 -1.79 -1.20 3.98
N ASN A 127 -1.88 -2.39 3.37
CA ASN A 127 -0.71 -3.16 2.92
C ASN A 127 -0.18 -2.76 1.53
N ASN A 128 -0.94 -1.99 0.77
CA ASN A 128 -0.57 -1.54 -0.57
C ASN A 128 -1.03 -0.10 -0.82
N ASN A 129 -0.47 0.54 -1.85
CA ASN A 129 -0.72 1.94 -2.15
C ASN A 129 -2.14 2.23 -2.63
N VAL A 130 -2.78 1.30 -3.33
CA VAL A 130 -4.17 1.43 -3.78
C VAL A 130 -5.12 1.53 -2.59
N ASP A 131 -5.00 0.60 -1.64
CA ASP A 131 -5.83 0.61 -0.44
C ASP A 131 -5.52 1.80 0.48
N ARG A 132 -4.25 2.27 0.50
CA ARG A 132 -3.89 3.52 1.21
C ARG A 132 -4.56 4.74 0.59
N LEU A 133 -4.62 4.85 -0.75
CA LEU A 133 -5.35 5.93 -1.43
C LEU A 133 -6.83 5.93 -1.06
N ARG A 134 -7.49 4.75 -1.10
CA ARG A 134 -8.89 4.60 -0.67
C ARG A 134 -9.08 5.03 0.78
N TYR A 135 -8.18 4.59 1.65
CA TYR A 135 -8.24 4.96 3.07
C TYR A 135 -8.08 6.46 3.28
N MET A 136 -7.07 7.08 2.64
CA MET A 136 -6.83 8.52 2.72
C MET A 136 -8.03 9.33 2.21
N ALA A 137 -8.57 8.98 1.05
CA ALA A 137 -9.73 9.68 0.50
C ALA A 137 -10.95 9.60 1.43
N ASN A 138 -11.22 8.42 2.01
CA ASN A 138 -12.30 8.26 2.98
C ASN A 138 -12.07 9.06 4.26
N ALA A 139 -10.85 9.03 4.82
CA ALA A 139 -10.51 9.74 6.05
C ALA A 139 -10.52 11.25 5.87
N LEU A 140 -10.16 11.73 4.69
CA LEU A 140 -10.17 13.15 4.31
C LEU A 140 -11.53 13.62 3.75
N HIS A 141 -12.53 12.73 3.70
CA HIS A 141 -13.86 12.97 3.13
C HIS A 141 -13.83 13.49 1.67
N LEU A 142 -12.86 13.03 0.88
CA LEU A 142 -12.74 13.42 -0.52
C LEU A 142 -13.73 12.61 -1.40
N PRO A 143 -14.42 13.25 -2.36
CA PRO A 143 -15.34 12.59 -3.27
C PRO A 143 -14.55 11.83 -4.34
N MET A 144 -14.09 10.62 -4.01
CA MET A 144 -13.27 9.78 -4.87
C MET A 144 -14.06 8.57 -5.37
N THR A 145 -14.01 8.33 -6.69
CA THR A 145 -14.54 7.12 -7.34
C THR A 145 -13.45 6.44 -8.17
N GLU A 146 -13.61 5.13 -8.43
CA GLU A 146 -12.68 4.40 -9.28
C GLU A 146 -13.19 4.37 -10.72
N ALA A 147 -12.31 4.62 -11.69
CA ALA A 147 -12.65 4.52 -13.09
C ALA A 147 -12.72 3.04 -13.50
N GLU A 148 -13.82 2.63 -14.14
CA GLU A 148 -13.97 1.27 -14.67
C GLU A 148 -12.99 0.98 -15.81
N ASN A 149 -12.67 1.99 -16.62
CA ASN A 149 -11.72 1.94 -17.71
C ASN A 149 -11.23 3.34 -18.08
N TYR A 150 -10.33 3.45 -19.06
CA TYR A 150 -9.74 4.73 -19.46
C TYR A 150 -10.74 5.72 -20.06
N ASN A 151 -11.88 5.30 -20.62
CA ASN A 151 -12.87 6.23 -21.14
C ASN A 151 -13.47 7.08 -20.01
N PHE A 152 -13.73 6.48 -18.84
CA PHE A 152 -14.17 7.23 -17.65
C PHE A 152 -13.15 8.28 -17.20
N VAL A 153 -11.84 8.02 -17.40
CA VAL A 153 -10.78 9.02 -17.14
C VAL A 153 -10.91 10.21 -18.08
N LYS A 154 -11.15 9.96 -19.38
CA LYS A 154 -11.33 11.03 -20.37
C LYS A 154 -12.56 11.86 -20.06
N GLU A 155 -13.70 11.21 -19.81
CA GLU A 155 -14.94 11.88 -19.43
C GLU A 155 -14.76 12.73 -18.18
N ALA A 156 -14.12 12.18 -17.14
CA ALA A 156 -13.86 12.91 -15.90
C ALA A 156 -13.00 14.17 -16.12
N LEU A 157 -11.95 14.08 -16.94
CA LEU A 157 -11.14 15.24 -17.27
C LEU A 157 -11.92 16.29 -18.08
N TRP A 158 -12.82 15.87 -19.00
CA TRP A 158 -13.72 16.76 -19.72
C TRP A 158 -14.73 17.48 -18.81
N GLU A 159 -15.09 16.85 -17.68
CA GLU A 159 -15.95 17.43 -16.66
C GLU A 159 -15.19 18.25 -15.60
N GLY A 160 -13.93 18.60 -15.85
CA GLY A 160 -13.11 19.39 -14.90
C GLY A 160 -12.66 18.64 -13.65
N LYS A 161 -12.82 17.31 -13.63
CA LYS A 161 -12.36 16.46 -12.50
C LYS A 161 -10.86 16.19 -12.59
N ILE A 162 -10.23 15.97 -11.45
CA ILE A 162 -8.83 15.55 -11.38
C ILE A 162 -8.72 14.05 -11.18
N VAL A 163 -7.62 13.45 -11.62
CA VAL A 163 -7.49 11.99 -11.61
C VAL A 163 -6.12 11.54 -11.10
N ILE A 164 -6.08 10.74 -10.05
CA ILE A 164 -4.87 10.01 -9.66
C ILE A 164 -4.83 8.71 -10.47
N GLN A 165 -3.90 8.60 -11.41
CA GLN A 165 -3.78 7.45 -12.31
C GLN A 165 -2.60 6.57 -11.94
N LEU A 166 -2.86 5.26 -11.86
CA LEU A 166 -1.83 4.22 -11.75
C LEU A 166 -1.34 3.85 -13.14
N MET A 167 -0.03 3.93 -13.33
CA MET A 167 0.68 3.57 -14.55
C MET A 167 1.44 2.26 -14.36
N ASN A 168 1.44 1.40 -15.37
CA ASN A 168 2.27 0.19 -15.40
C ASN A 168 3.57 0.36 -16.23
N GLY A 169 4.40 -0.68 -16.25
CA GLY A 169 5.72 -0.64 -16.88
C GLY A 169 5.76 -0.45 -18.40
N LYS A 170 4.60 -0.31 -19.07
CA LYS A 170 4.52 0.06 -20.50
C LYS A 170 4.49 1.57 -20.70
N SER A 171 4.19 2.33 -19.64
CA SER A 171 4.05 3.79 -19.72
C SER A 171 5.37 4.52 -19.99
N LEU A 172 5.26 5.80 -20.31
CA LEU A 172 6.41 6.70 -20.43
C LEU A 172 7.03 7.02 -19.05
N PHE A 173 6.24 6.89 -17.96
CA PHE A 173 6.57 7.37 -16.61
C PHE A 173 7.28 6.32 -15.75
N THR A 174 7.14 5.02 -16.05
CA THR A 174 7.71 3.98 -15.19
C THR A 174 7.99 2.69 -15.94
N LYS A 175 8.88 1.86 -15.36
CA LYS A 175 9.11 0.47 -15.79
C LYS A 175 8.44 -0.56 -14.88
N SER A 176 7.75 -0.13 -13.83
CA SER A 176 7.03 -0.98 -12.88
C SER A 176 5.62 -0.44 -12.65
N GLN A 177 5.33 0.11 -11.50
CA GLN A 177 4.10 0.84 -11.17
C GLN A 177 4.44 2.24 -10.67
N HIS A 178 3.61 3.22 -11.01
CA HIS A 178 3.80 4.60 -10.61
C HIS A 178 2.48 5.35 -10.60
N PHE A 179 2.26 6.21 -9.62
CA PHE A 179 1.12 7.11 -9.59
C PHE A 179 1.49 8.49 -10.07
N ILE A 180 0.65 9.04 -10.92
CA ILE A 180 0.68 10.42 -11.40
C ILE A 180 -0.68 11.08 -11.15
N LEU A 181 -0.74 12.41 -11.11
CA LEU A 181 -2.00 13.15 -11.03
C LEU A 181 -2.23 13.90 -12.34
N LEU A 182 -3.38 13.63 -12.96
CA LEU A 182 -3.87 14.36 -14.12
C LEU A 182 -4.68 15.53 -13.58
N LYS A 183 -4.26 16.75 -13.92
CA LYS A 183 -4.85 17.98 -13.39
C LYS A 183 -6.03 18.48 -14.20
N GLY A 184 -6.08 18.19 -15.50
CA GLY A 184 -7.04 18.65 -16.51
C GLY A 184 -6.33 18.96 -17.82
N PHE A 185 -6.97 19.69 -18.72
CA PHE A 185 -6.39 20.09 -20.02
C PHE A 185 -5.78 21.50 -19.96
N ASN A 186 -4.84 21.78 -20.84
CA ASN A 186 -4.44 23.13 -21.20
C ASN A 186 -5.23 23.62 -22.42
N GLU A 187 -5.04 24.87 -22.84
CA GLU A 187 -5.73 25.49 -24.00
C GLU A 187 -5.52 24.71 -25.31
N ASP A 188 -4.42 23.96 -25.45
CA ASP A 188 -4.11 23.14 -26.62
C ASP A 188 -4.72 21.73 -26.56
N GLY A 189 -5.53 21.42 -25.54
CA GLY A 189 -6.17 20.12 -25.36
C GLY A 189 -5.23 19.01 -24.90
N ARG A 190 -4.11 19.37 -24.32
CA ARG A 190 -3.16 18.42 -23.78
C ARG A 190 -3.32 18.28 -22.27
N ILE A 191 -3.14 17.07 -21.76
CA ILE A 191 -3.33 16.75 -20.34
C ILE A 191 -2.13 17.25 -19.53
N MET A 192 -2.38 18.10 -18.57
CA MET A 192 -1.38 18.58 -17.60
C MET A 192 -1.19 17.56 -16.48
N VAL A 193 0.05 17.18 -16.27
CA VAL A 193 0.40 16.10 -15.32
C VAL A 193 1.26 16.64 -14.19
N TYR A 194 0.94 16.20 -12.96
CA TYR A 194 1.88 16.24 -11.85
C TYR A 194 2.48 14.86 -11.65
N ASP A 195 3.80 14.79 -11.61
CA ASP A 195 4.56 13.57 -11.30
C ASP A 195 5.55 13.85 -10.16
N PRO A 196 5.47 13.12 -9.03
CA PRO A 196 6.37 13.36 -7.90
C PRO A 196 7.81 12.89 -8.14
N SER A 197 8.11 12.20 -9.26
CA SER A 197 9.41 11.63 -9.55
C SER A 197 10.40 12.66 -10.12
N ASN A 198 11.43 13.04 -9.38
CA ASN A 198 12.50 13.91 -9.85
C ASN A 198 13.23 13.32 -11.08
N THR A 199 13.34 11.99 -11.15
CA THR A 199 13.91 11.29 -12.31
C THR A 199 13.10 11.53 -13.57
N ASN A 200 11.77 11.47 -13.48
CA ASN A 200 10.89 11.74 -14.62
C ASN A 200 10.94 13.21 -15.02
N ARG A 201 10.82 14.11 -14.04
CA ARG A 201 10.85 15.58 -14.28
C ARG A 201 12.15 16.05 -14.93
N SER A 202 13.29 15.43 -14.60
CA SER A 202 14.59 15.72 -15.20
C SER A 202 14.85 14.94 -16.50
N SER A 203 13.93 14.08 -16.94
CA SER A 203 14.07 13.30 -18.14
C SER A 203 13.81 14.14 -19.39
N TRP A 204 14.81 14.25 -20.29
CA TRP A 204 14.66 14.96 -21.55
C TRP A 204 13.52 14.42 -22.44
N ARG A 205 13.12 13.14 -22.23
CA ARG A 205 12.02 12.49 -22.96
C ARG A 205 10.65 13.00 -22.53
N LEU A 206 10.51 13.44 -21.29
CA LEU A 206 9.27 13.88 -20.69
C LEU A 206 9.21 15.41 -20.54
N ALA A 207 10.34 16.10 -20.68
CA ALA A 207 10.46 17.54 -20.42
C ALA A 207 9.41 18.36 -21.19
N GLN A 208 9.23 18.07 -22.47
CA GLN A 208 8.23 18.76 -23.30
C GLN A 208 6.80 18.48 -22.81
N GLY A 209 6.50 17.23 -22.43
CA GLY A 209 5.17 16.89 -21.91
C GLY A 209 4.86 17.56 -20.56
N PHE A 210 5.88 17.78 -19.71
CA PHE A 210 5.67 18.52 -18.46
C PHE A 210 5.49 20.04 -18.71
N GLU A 211 6.06 20.59 -19.79
CA GLU A 211 5.92 21.98 -20.17
C GLU A 211 4.62 22.24 -20.97
N ASP A 212 4.35 21.42 -21.99
CA ASP A 212 3.27 21.62 -22.97
C ASP A 212 2.05 20.70 -22.76
N GLY A 213 2.08 19.81 -21.75
CA GLY A 213 1.09 18.77 -21.56
C GLY A 213 1.35 17.51 -22.39
N PHE A 214 0.67 16.43 -22.06
CA PHE A 214 0.73 15.13 -22.72
C PHE A 214 -0.53 14.89 -23.56
N SER A 215 -0.39 14.16 -24.67
CA SER A 215 -1.56 13.70 -25.43
C SER A 215 -2.33 12.62 -24.66
N THR A 216 -3.60 12.47 -25.00
CA THR A 216 -4.46 11.42 -24.45
C THR A 216 -3.85 10.03 -24.68
N ASP A 217 -3.26 9.77 -25.84
CA ASP A 217 -2.64 8.48 -26.15
C ASP A 217 -1.41 8.20 -25.28
N GLU A 218 -0.58 9.21 -25.01
CA GLU A 218 0.61 9.08 -24.13
C GLU A 218 0.19 8.73 -22.71
N ILE A 219 -0.92 9.30 -22.23
CA ILE A 219 -1.45 9.02 -20.87
C ILE A 219 -2.19 7.69 -20.82
N CYS A 220 -2.92 7.31 -21.89
CA CYS A 220 -3.57 6.01 -21.98
C CYS A 220 -2.55 4.85 -22.04
N TRP A 221 -1.39 5.09 -22.64
CA TRP A 221 -0.36 4.08 -22.77
C TRP A 221 0.23 3.70 -21.41
N GLY A 222 -0.11 2.51 -20.94
CA GLY A 222 0.31 2.02 -19.63
C GLY A 222 -0.67 2.32 -18.50
N TYR A 223 -1.90 2.68 -18.81
CA TYR A 223 -2.99 2.74 -17.83
C TYR A 223 -3.15 1.39 -17.11
N ASP A 224 -3.28 1.42 -15.77
CA ASP A 224 -3.42 0.25 -14.90
C ASP A 224 -4.56 0.42 -13.87
N GLY A 225 -5.19 1.59 -13.86
CA GLY A 225 -6.29 1.97 -12.98
C GLY A 225 -6.27 3.47 -12.69
N ALA A 226 -7.39 4.01 -12.22
CA ALA A 226 -7.46 5.43 -11.87
C ALA A 226 -8.53 5.72 -10.81
N PHE A 227 -8.32 6.81 -10.09
CA PHE A 227 -9.17 7.35 -9.03
C PHE A 227 -9.56 8.77 -9.43
N ILE A 228 -10.85 8.95 -9.70
CA ILE A 228 -11.45 10.23 -10.10
C ILE A 228 -11.86 10.98 -8.84
N LEU A 229 -11.44 12.23 -8.74
CA LEU A 229 -11.78 13.14 -7.66
C LEU A 229 -12.55 14.33 -8.25
N ASP A 230 -13.72 14.60 -7.70
CA ASP A 230 -14.68 15.57 -8.23
C ASP A 230 -14.67 16.87 -7.40
N PRO A 231 -14.10 17.98 -7.92
CA PRO A 231 -14.08 19.26 -7.19
C PRO A 231 -15.48 19.82 -6.92
N ASP A 232 -16.45 19.56 -7.81
CA ASP A 232 -17.81 20.06 -7.69
C ASP A 232 -18.64 19.30 -6.66
N ALA A 233 -18.24 18.06 -6.34
CA ALA A 233 -18.84 17.26 -5.28
C ALA A 233 -18.30 17.59 -3.88
N MET A 234 -17.34 18.52 -3.76
CA MET A 234 -16.83 18.97 -2.46
C MET A 234 -17.89 19.80 -1.72
N PRO A 235 -18.07 19.60 -0.40
CA PRO A 235 -18.92 20.46 0.39
C PRO A 235 -18.36 21.90 0.42
N GLY A 236 -19.23 22.89 0.53
CA GLY A 236 -18.84 24.31 0.58
C GLY A 236 -17.96 24.68 1.82
N ASP A 237 -17.93 23.81 2.84
CA ASP A 237 -17.02 23.87 3.99
C ASP A 237 -16.31 22.52 4.08
N PRO A 238 -15.15 22.35 3.40
CA PRO A 238 -14.44 21.08 3.33
C PRO A 238 -13.99 20.61 4.71
N PHE A 239 -14.04 19.28 4.91
CA PHE A 239 -13.50 18.66 6.11
C PHE A 239 -11.96 18.77 6.11
N ILE A 240 -11.40 19.31 7.19
CA ILE A 240 -9.97 19.34 7.44
C ILE A 240 -9.65 18.25 8.46
N TYR A 241 -8.80 17.32 8.07
CA TYR A 241 -8.40 16.22 8.94
C TYR A 241 -7.53 16.75 10.08
N GLU A 242 -7.90 16.39 11.29
CA GLU A 242 -7.07 16.58 12.47
C GLU A 242 -6.64 15.22 13.01
N GLU A 243 -5.33 15.04 13.21
CA GLU A 243 -4.83 13.79 13.80
C GLU A 243 -5.47 13.62 15.18
N PRO A 244 -6.11 12.45 15.45
CA PRO A 244 -6.68 12.19 16.76
C PRO A 244 -5.62 12.34 17.85
N VAL A 245 -5.90 13.20 18.83
CA VAL A 245 -5.01 13.36 19.98
C VAL A 245 -4.96 12.03 20.73
N ARG A 246 -3.76 11.42 20.80
CA ARG A 246 -3.57 10.21 21.58
C ARG A 246 -3.89 10.55 23.06
N GLU A 247 -4.83 9.80 23.65
CA GLU A 247 -5.12 9.93 25.06
C GLU A 247 -3.85 9.61 25.87
N TYR A 248 -3.49 10.51 26.79
CA TYR A 248 -2.33 10.25 27.65
C TYR A 248 -2.61 9.04 28.53
N VAL A 249 -1.76 8.06 28.42
CA VAL A 249 -1.74 6.89 29.29
C VAL A 249 -0.42 6.88 30.05
N GLU A 250 -0.47 6.68 31.36
CA GLU A 250 0.77 6.60 32.15
C GLU A 250 1.64 5.44 31.62
N PRO A 251 2.93 5.71 31.28
CA PRO A 251 3.80 4.70 30.70
C PRO A 251 3.95 3.48 31.62
N ARG A 252 3.58 2.30 31.12
CA ARG A 252 3.67 1.03 31.87
C ARG A 252 5.12 0.63 32.14
N TYR A 253 6.02 1.02 31.24
CA TYR A 253 7.44 0.65 31.26
C TYR A 253 8.29 1.88 31.60
N ASP A 254 7.99 2.52 32.75
CA ASP A 254 8.66 3.74 33.18
C ASP A 254 10.19 3.58 33.18
N GLY A 255 10.89 4.54 32.56
CA GLY A 255 12.32 4.55 32.39
C GLY A 255 12.88 3.56 31.34
N LEU A 256 12.03 2.80 30.66
CA LEU A 256 12.47 1.92 29.57
C LEU A 256 12.75 2.75 28.31
N THR A 257 13.99 2.70 27.83
CA THR A 257 14.39 3.24 26.53
C THR A 257 15.04 2.13 25.72
N LEU A 258 14.50 1.88 24.53
CA LEU A 258 15.10 0.95 23.58
C LEU A 258 16.16 1.66 22.75
N THR A 259 17.28 1.00 22.53
CA THR A 259 18.26 1.44 21.53
C THR A 259 17.71 1.27 20.12
N GLU A 260 18.32 1.93 19.14
CA GLU A 260 17.95 1.80 17.73
C GLU A 260 18.01 0.33 17.26
N ASP A 261 19.07 -0.40 17.66
CA ASP A 261 19.23 -1.81 17.31
C ASP A 261 18.16 -2.70 17.96
N GLU A 262 17.80 -2.45 19.21
CA GLU A 262 16.72 -3.16 19.90
C GLU A 262 15.35 -2.88 19.26
N THR A 263 15.09 -1.62 18.93
CA THR A 263 13.85 -1.22 18.23
C THR A 263 13.76 -1.91 16.87
N LYS A 264 14.83 -1.91 16.09
CA LYS A 264 14.90 -2.60 14.79
C LYS A 264 14.74 -4.11 14.92
N LEU A 265 15.33 -4.72 15.94
CA LEU A 265 15.21 -6.16 16.18
C LEU A 265 13.79 -6.53 16.59
N LEU A 266 13.16 -5.75 17.48
CA LEU A 266 11.77 -5.93 17.87
C LEU A 266 10.82 -5.73 16.69
N ALA A 267 11.04 -4.72 15.84
CA ALA A 267 10.25 -4.51 14.63
C ALA A 267 10.36 -5.70 13.67
N LYS A 268 11.54 -6.31 13.52
CA LYS A 268 11.72 -7.53 12.73
C LYS A 268 10.95 -8.72 13.30
N LEU A 269 10.93 -8.88 14.61
CA LEU A 269 10.14 -9.93 15.25
C LEU A 269 8.64 -9.73 14.98
N ILE A 270 8.12 -8.52 15.19
CA ILE A 270 6.71 -8.20 14.90
C ILE A 270 6.39 -8.47 13.43
N TYR A 271 7.28 -8.09 12.51
CA TYR A 271 7.12 -8.38 11.08
C TYR A 271 6.99 -9.87 10.79
N VAL A 272 7.85 -10.70 11.37
CA VAL A 272 7.82 -12.16 11.14
C VAL A 272 6.54 -12.77 11.72
N GLU A 273 6.18 -12.38 12.94
CA GLU A 273 5.06 -12.96 13.67
C GLU A 273 3.70 -12.42 13.21
N ALA A 274 3.60 -11.12 12.93
CA ALA A 274 2.32 -10.42 12.91
C ALA A 274 2.14 -9.44 11.74
N ARG A 275 2.97 -9.42 10.68
CA ARG A 275 2.81 -8.46 9.55
C ARG A 275 1.45 -8.49 8.86
N GLY A 276 0.69 -9.58 8.99
CA GLY A 276 -0.66 -9.74 8.44
C GLY A 276 -1.79 -9.60 9.46
N GLU A 277 -1.46 -9.19 10.69
CA GLU A 277 -2.44 -8.92 11.75
C GLU A 277 -2.88 -7.44 11.72
N CYS A 278 -4.00 -7.14 12.39
CA CYS A 278 -4.43 -5.77 12.65
C CYS A 278 -3.42 -5.02 13.56
N GLU A 279 -3.61 -3.71 13.70
CA GLU A 279 -2.74 -2.86 14.52
C GLU A 279 -2.63 -3.37 15.97
N ASP A 280 -3.75 -3.74 16.58
CA ASP A 280 -3.76 -4.29 17.95
C ASP A 280 -3.02 -5.63 18.04
N GLY A 281 -3.11 -6.47 17.01
CA GLY A 281 -2.40 -7.75 16.95
C GLY A 281 -0.89 -7.56 16.88
N GLN A 282 -0.41 -6.60 16.09
CA GLN A 282 1.01 -6.23 16.01
C GLN A 282 1.52 -5.61 17.33
N GLN A 283 0.74 -4.70 17.92
CA GLN A 283 1.02 -4.09 19.21
C GLN A 283 1.08 -5.14 20.33
N ALA A 284 0.13 -6.08 20.35
CA ALA A 284 0.08 -7.14 21.36
C ALA A 284 1.34 -8.01 21.35
N ILE A 285 1.92 -8.32 20.19
CA ILE A 285 3.20 -9.02 20.09
C ILE A 285 4.32 -8.19 20.77
N ALA A 286 4.40 -6.88 20.45
CA ALA A 286 5.37 -6.00 21.09
C ALA A 286 5.19 -5.96 22.61
N GLU A 287 3.95 -5.82 23.10
CA GLU A 287 3.65 -5.81 24.53
C GLU A 287 4.07 -7.09 25.24
N VAL A 288 3.83 -8.28 24.65
CA VAL A 288 4.31 -9.55 25.24
C VAL A 288 5.84 -9.54 25.38
N VAL A 289 6.58 -9.06 24.38
CA VAL A 289 8.04 -8.98 24.43
C VAL A 289 8.51 -8.03 25.54
N LEU A 290 7.89 -6.85 25.63
CA LEU A 290 8.22 -5.85 26.65
C LEU A 290 7.80 -6.32 28.06
N ASN A 291 6.67 -7.00 28.19
CA ASN A 291 6.22 -7.62 29.45
C ASN A 291 7.23 -8.66 29.93
N ARG A 292 7.70 -9.56 29.05
CA ARG A 292 8.76 -10.53 29.35
C ARG A 292 10.04 -9.83 29.78
N TYR A 293 10.50 -8.86 29.02
CA TYR A 293 11.74 -8.14 29.29
C TYR A 293 11.72 -7.45 30.65
N THR A 294 10.66 -6.69 30.92
CA THR A 294 10.53 -5.93 32.17
C THR A 294 10.19 -6.78 33.40
N SER A 295 9.67 -8.00 33.20
CA SER A 295 9.46 -8.95 34.31
C SER A 295 10.75 -9.48 34.94
N GLY A 296 11.87 -9.45 34.21
CA GLY A 296 13.14 -10.04 34.61
C GLY A 296 13.17 -11.58 34.61
N LEU A 297 12.03 -12.24 34.30
CA LEU A 297 11.91 -13.71 34.33
C LEU A 297 12.58 -14.38 33.11
N PHE A 298 12.75 -13.64 32.03
CA PHE A 298 13.28 -14.12 30.74
C PHE A 298 14.69 -13.59 30.44
N GLY A 299 15.41 -13.11 31.45
CA GLY A 299 16.72 -12.51 31.30
C GLY A 299 16.73 -10.99 31.37
N THR A 300 17.90 -10.39 31.22
CA THR A 300 18.12 -8.94 31.36
C THR A 300 18.54 -8.26 30.05
N SER A 301 18.53 -8.97 28.92
CA SER A 301 18.87 -8.42 27.60
C SER A 301 17.74 -8.72 26.63
N LEU A 302 17.13 -7.66 26.12
CA LEU A 302 16.07 -7.74 25.09
C LEU A 302 16.61 -8.46 23.84
N THR A 303 17.81 -8.08 23.41
CA THR A 303 18.47 -8.68 22.23
C THR A 303 18.71 -10.19 22.41
N ALA A 304 19.19 -10.62 23.58
CA ALA A 304 19.40 -12.03 23.85
C ALA A 304 18.08 -12.81 23.87
N MET A 305 17.04 -12.24 24.49
CA MET A 305 15.71 -12.84 24.58
C MET A 305 15.04 -13.00 23.20
N ILE A 306 15.12 -11.99 22.33
CA ILE A 306 14.55 -12.08 20.99
C ILE A 306 15.32 -13.06 20.10
N ASN A 307 16.64 -13.17 20.26
CA ASN A 307 17.47 -14.09 19.51
C ASN A 307 17.48 -15.53 20.06
N ASP A 308 16.78 -15.80 21.14
CA ASP A 308 16.55 -17.15 21.63
C ASP A 308 15.54 -17.88 20.74
N GLU A 309 16.05 -18.82 19.93
CA GLU A 309 15.23 -19.56 18.93
C GLU A 309 14.16 -20.45 19.56
N ASP A 310 14.34 -20.82 20.83
CA ASP A 310 13.32 -21.56 21.60
C ASP A 310 12.20 -20.64 22.13
N ALA A 311 12.46 -19.32 22.17
CA ALA A 311 11.51 -18.36 22.72
C ALA A 311 10.58 -17.72 21.67
N PHE A 312 11.07 -17.53 20.44
CA PHE A 312 10.33 -16.83 19.38
C PHE A 312 10.51 -17.50 18.01
N VAL A 313 11.29 -16.92 17.11
CA VAL A 313 11.44 -17.38 15.73
C VAL A 313 12.90 -17.66 15.39
N PRO A 314 13.18 -18.53 14.40
CA PRO A 314 14.54 -18.77 13.94
C PRO A 314 15.24 -17.48 13.49
N GLN A 315 16.49 -17.28 13.90
CA GLN A 315 17.30 -16.10 13.55
C GLN A 315 17.37 -15.83 12.05
N LYS A 316 17.29 -16.85 11.20
CA LYS A 316 17.26 -16.70 9.74
C LYS A 316 16.08 -15.80 9.31
N LEU A 317 14.88 -16.01 9.87
CA LEU A 317 13.70 -15.21 9.56
C LEU A 317 13.86 -13.76 10.01
N LEU A 318 14.47 -13.53 11.18
CA LEU A 318 14.77 -12.17 11.65
C LEU A 318 15.78 -11.44 10.74
N LYS A 319 16.75 -12.16 10.15
CA LYS A 319 17.72 -11.56 9.21
C LYS A 319 17.07 -11.15 7.89
N GLU A 320 16.10 -11.91 7.43
CA GLU A 320 15.39 -11.69 6.16
C GLU A 320 14.22 -10.69 6.32
N ALA A 321 13.80 -10.41 7.56
CA ALA A 321 12.67 -9.53 7.85
C ALA A 321 12.93 -8.08 7.42
N LYS A 322 11.90 -7.49 6.80
CA LYS A 322 11.87 -6.09 6.33
C LYS A 322 10.70 -5.37 6.98
N PRO A 323 10.84 -4.96 8.26
CA PRO A 323 9.78 -4.24 8.94
C PRO A 323 9.53 -2.89 8.25
N GLY A 324 8.27 -2.48 8.18
CA GLY A 324 7.82 -1.20 7.70
C GLY A 324 7.23 -0.35 8.83
N GLN A 325 6.58 0.74 8.45
CA GLN A 325 6.00 1.73 9.38
C GLN A 325 5.10 1.09 10.44
N ALA A 326 4.23 0.16 10.06
CA ALA A 326 3.28 -0.48 10.97
C ALA A 326 3.95 -1.18 12.17
N GLN A 327 5.13 -1.79 11.97
CA GLN A 327 5.86 -2.47 13.04
C GLN A 327 6.52 -1.48 14.01
N TYR A 328 7.02 -0.36 13.52
CA TYR A 328 7.58 0.70 14.36
C TYR A 328 6.49 1.42 15.15
N GLU A 329 5.35 1.71 14.54
CA GLU A 329 4.18 2.25 15.24
C GLU A 329 3.62 1.29 16.30
N ALA A 330 3.64 -0.02 16.04
CA ALA A 330 3.24 -1.02 17.04
C ALA A 330 4.17 -0.98 18.27
N ILE A 331 5.46 -0.76 18.10
CA ILE A 331 6.42 -0.58 19.21
C ILE A 331 6.11 0.72 19.96
N ASP A 332 5.86 1.82 19.25
CA ASP A 332 5.52 3.10 19.86
C ASP A 332 4.24 3.00 20.70
N ARG A 333 3.19 2.37 20.17
CA ARG A 333 1.96 2.11 20.92
C ARG A 333 2.20 1.17 22.12
N ALA A 334 3.02 0.16 21.98
CA ALA A 334 3.35 -0.74 23.07
C ALA A 334 4.15 -0.06 24.20
N LEU A 335 4.97 0.94 23.89
CA LEU A 335 5.73 1.70 24.89
C LEU A 335 4.87 2.75 25.61
N TYR A 336 4.00 3.45 24.87
CA TYR A 336 3.33 4.67 25.33
C TYR A 336 1.81 4.54 25.42
N GLY A 337 1.23 3.39 25.09
CA GLY A 337 -0.21 3.12 25.14
C GLY A 337 -1.04 3.82 24.06
N PRO A 338 -2.35 3.64 24.06
CA PRO A 338 -3.09 2.79 25.00
C PRO A 338 -2.73 1.30 24.84
N TYR A 339 -2.66 0.58 25.95
CA TYR A 339 -2.25 -0.83 25.96
C TYR A 339 -3.41 -1.76 25.63
N VAL A 340 -3.13 -2.81 24.86
CA VAL A 340 -4.12 -3.82 24.46
C VAL A 340 -4.10 -5.07 25.34
N LEU A 341 -2.98 -5.33 26.02
CA LEU A 341 -2.82 -6.48 26.93
C LEU A 341 -2.56 -6.03 28.36
N PRO A 342 -2.96 -6.82 29.39
CA PRO A 342 -2.39 -6.73 30.72
C PRO A 342 -0.89 -7.01 30.71
N LYS A 343 -0.14 -6.39 31.63
CA LYS A 343 1.32 -6.56 31.69
C LYS A 343 1.75 -7.97 32.12
N GLU A 344 0.87 -8.73 32.71
CA GLU A 344 1.06 -10.12 33.13
C GLU A 344 0.91 -11.12 31.98
N VAL A 345 0.40 -10.70 30.82
CA VAL A 345 0.32 -11.53 29.62
C VAL A 345 1.71 -11.60 28.99
N MET A 346 2.29 -12.80 29.00
CA MET A 346 3.69 -13.03 28.60
C MET A 346 3.85 -14.09 27.53
N PHE A 347 2.77 -14.68 27.04
CA PHE A 347 2.80 -15.75 26.06
C PHE A 347 1.78 -15.49 24.95
N TYR A 348 2.14 -15.88 23.74
CA TYR A 348 1.24 -15.93 22.60
C TYR A 348 1.53 -17.13 21.71
N GLY A 349 0.62 -17.48 20.86
CA GLY A 349 0.77 -18.51 19.85
C GLY A 349 -0.51 -18.68 19.03
N ARG A 350 -0.44 -19.43 17.94
CA ARG A 350 -1.63 -19.80 17.14
C ARG A 350 -2.47 -20.88 17.80
N VAL A 351 -1.93 -21.48 18.83
CA VAL A 351 -2.62 -22.42 19.72
C VAL A 351 -2.36 -22.00 21.16
N ARG A 352 -3.18 -22.49 22.06
CA ARG A 352 -3.05 -22.24 23.49
C ARG A 352 -1.68 -22.68 24.01
N THR A 353 -0.90 -21.74 24.55
CA THR A 353 0.47 -21.98 25.05
C THR A 353 0.53 -22.33 26.55
N THR A 354 -0.44 -21.85 27.33
CA THR A 354 -0.58 -22.16 28.77
C THR A 354 -2.03 -22.52 29.11
N ASP A 355 -2.27 -22.92 30.34
CA ASP A 355 -3.62 -23.18 30.89
C ASP A 355 -4.38 -21.90 31.27
N SER A 356 -3.70 -20.77 31.33
CA SER A 356 -4.24 -19.47 31.74
C SER A 356 -4.38 -18.53 30.55
N VAL A 357 -5.44 -18.71 29.75
CA VAL A 357 -5.72 -17.89 28.57
C VAL A 357 -6.26 -16.52 28.97
N TRP A 358 -5.72 -15.44 28.42
CA TRP A 358 -6.29 -14.09 28.53
C TRP A 358 -7.37 -13.85 27.45
N GLY A 359 -7.06 -14.11 26.17
CA GLY A 359 -7.96 -13.87 25.05
C GLY A 359 -7.30 -14.07 23.71
N GLU A 360 -7.97 -13.60 22.65
CA GLU A 360 -7.53 -13.70 21.26
C GLU A 360 -7.53 -12.33 20.59
N ILE A 361 -6.49 -12.04 19.79
CA ILE A 361 -6.43 -10.90 18.88
C ILE A 361 -5.93 -11.41 17.53
N GLY A 362 -6.72 -11.21 16.48
CA GLY A 362 -6.43 -11.75 15.16
C GLY A 362 -6.32 -13.28 15.20
N ARG A 363 -5.17 -13.81 14.78
CA ARG A 363 -4.91 -15.25 14.75
C ARG A 363 -4.08 -15.74 15.94
N HIS A 364 -3.84 -14.91 16.94
CA HIS A 364 -3.04 -15.25 18.11
C HIS A 364 -3.89 -15.36 19.38
N ILE A 365 -3.58 -16.40 20.16
CA ILE A 365 -4.09 -16.61 21.51
C ILE A 365 -3.05 -16.09 22.49
N PHE A 366 -3.44 -15.18 23.35
CA PHE A 366 -2.59 -14.56 24.37
C PHE A 366 -2.84 -15.18 25.73
N CYS A 367 -1.76 -15.48 26.46
CA CYS A 367 -1.83 -16.23 27.72
C CYS A 367 -0.99 -15.58 28.81
N TYR A 368 -1.49 -15.72 30.05
CA TYR A 368 -0.72 -15.50 31.26
C TYR A 368 0.29 -16.65 31.51
N PRO A 369 1.23 -16.50 32.42
CA PRO A 369 2.02 -17.62 32.94
C PRO A 369 1.15 -18.77 33.41
N ARG A 370 1.67 -19.99 33.36
CA ARG A 370 0.93 -21.19 33.79
C ARG A 370 0.48 -21.06 35.24
N GLY A 371 -0.81 -21.38 35.50
CA GLY A 371 -1.42 -21.34 36.83
C GLY A 371 -1.73 -19.93 37.34
N TYR A 372 -1.57 -18.88 36.55
CA TYR A 372 -1.84 -17.50 36.98
C TYR A 372 -3.28 -17.30 37.45
N LEU A 373 -4.26 -17.71 36.66
CA LEU A 373 -5.68 -17.53 36.97
C LEU A 373 -6.14 -18.37 38.17
N THR A 374 -5.44 -19.45 38.53
CA THR A 374 -5.74 -20.27 39.72
C THR A 374 -5.21 -19.66 41.00
N GLN A 375 -4.25 -18.72 40.93
CA GLN A 375 -3.71 -18.03 42.10
C GLN A 375 -4.54 -16.83 42.51
N GLU A 376 -5.21 -16.16 41.57
CA GLU A 376 -6.11 -15.04 41.87
C GLU A 376 -7.48 -15.48 42.43
N ALA A 377 -7.83 -16.77 42.29
CA ALA A 377 -9.09 -17.33 42.76
C ALA A 377 -9.01 -17.82 44.23
N ASN A 378 -7.88 -17.71 44.90
CA ASN A 378 -7.65 -18.03 46.31
C ASN A 378 -7.24 -16.78 47.09
#